data_18a4a3da633c48e46a0810c8664d2426
#
_entry.id   18a4a3da633c48e46a0810c8664d2426
#
_cell.length_a   1.000
_cell.length_b   1.000
_cell.length_c   1.000
_cell.angle_alpha   90.00
_cell.angle_beta   90.00
_cell.angle_gamma   90.00
#
_symmetry.space_group_name_H-M   'P 1'
#
loop_
_entity.id
_entity.type
_entity.pdbx_description
1 polymer ?
#
loop_
_entity_poly.entity_id
_entity_poly.type
_entity_poly.pdbx_seq_one_letter_code
_entity_poly.pdbx_strand_id
1 'polypeptide(L)'
;MMIKYTVKFWFVLSAIFAAFTPAQAAIDTNHIVVIVSVDGMASFYLDDPKADIPNMRALMADGASAKTMKPVLPTSTWANHTSLITGTTPEQHGVIGNKYWERSTGKAVPLISDPIFNKDEIVKVPTLYDVAHDAGIKTVGVLWPASRGAKTLDWTVPDVGTDEHFQKYGTPELLAECRAAGIPIEKHELWRNNSVGEERDHMYTQIFLQAIKHKPGLALLHLIGVDHQEHEHGPRSPEAYRALHAADSSVKEIKETLEKLYPGKATIIVVSDHGFVAYWQKIQPNVKLREAGLEKVKGSKNKYIAYSQNQGGSTYIYINDKENLPALTKKIADMFKDAEGIDLVIEPKDYAKFGLPTPDVDPRVGDLILTAKEGYSFSDGADGNYLTPKTEKMLGAHGHSPLLPQLQASFMAWGVGIKKGVKLDHIDNLDVAPTAAVLLGLEMKNVQGRVLKEILE
;
A
#
# COMPACT_ATOMS: atom_id res chain seq x y z
N MET A 1 -78.14 -3.27 -50.50
CA MET A 1 -77.57 -2.84 -49.22
C MET A 1 -76.13 -3.38 -49.17
N MET A 2 -75.13 -2.59 -49.59
CA MET A 2 -73.72 -3.02 -49.73
C MET A 2 -72.93 -2.57 -48.48
N ILE A 3 -72.37 -3.52 -47.76
CA ILE A 3 -71.55 -3.24 -46.59
C ILE A 3 -70.09 -3.16 -47.08
N LYS A 4 -69.48 -1.96 -46.89
CA LYS A 4 -68.05 -1.76 -47.21
C LYS A 4 -67.24 -2.08 -45.96
N TYR A 5 -66.31 -3.05 -46.05
CA TYR A 5 -65.30 -3.34 -45.05
C TYR A 5 -64.04 -2.52 -45.33
N THR A 6 -63.66 -1.68 -44.36
CA THR A 6 -62.41 -0.89 -44.44
C THR A 6 -61.35 -1.64 -43.62
N VAL A 7 -60.32 -2.16 -44.28
CA VAL A 7 -59.15 -2.80 -43.63
C VAL A 7 -58.14 -1.71 -43.29
N LYS A 8 -57.86 -1.52 -41.98
CA LYS A 8 -56.75 -0.67 -41.52
C LYS A 8 -55.50 -1.48 -41.44
N PHE A 9 -54.51 -1.16 -42.25
CA PHE A 9 -53.13 -1.66 -42.12
C PHE A 9 -52.38 -0.89 -41.03
N TRP A 10 -51.90 -1.60 -40.00
CA TRP A 10 -50.96 -1.09 -39.02
C TRP A 10 -49.56 -1.45 -39.47
N PHE A 11 -48.73 -0.43 -39.82
CA PHE A 11 -47.30 -0.60 -39.98
C PHE A 11 -46.65 -0.59 -38.61
N VAL A 12 -46.13 -1.74 -38.17
CA VAL A 12 -45.23 -1.83 -36.98
C VAL A 12 -43.83 -1.53 -37.46
N LEU A 13 -43.33 -0.36 -37.08
CA LEU A 13 -41.94 0.04 -37.33
C LEU A 13 -41.09 -0.60 -36.20
N SER A 14 -40.45 -1.73 -36.49
CA SER A 14 -39.45 -2.35 -35.60
C SER A 14 -38.14 -1.55 -35.66
N ALA A 15 -37.90 -0.69 -34.67
CA ALA A 15 -36.60 -0.05 -34.51
C ALA A 15 -35.59 -1.08 -33.98
N ILE A 16 -34.66 -1.50 -34.82
CA ILE A 16 -33.51 -2.30 -34.44
C ILE A 16 -32.53 -1.38 -33.68
N PHE A 17 -32.54 -1.44 -32.35
CA PHE A 17 -31.46 -0.86 -31.55
C PHE A 17 -30.23 -1.76 -31.71
N ALA A 18 -29.31 -1.40 -32.59
CA ALA A 18 -27.97 -1.95 -32.58
C ALA A 18 -27.27 -1.47 -31.29
N ALA A 19 -27.15 -2.37 -30.31
CA ALA A 19 -26.30 -2.14 -29.14
C ALA A 19 -24.84 -2.08 -29.64
N PHE A 20 -24.29 -0.88 -29.72
CA PHE A 20 -22.84 -0.70 -29.84
C PHE A 20 -22.21 -1.19 -28.54
N THR A 21 -21.79 -2.45 -28.47
CA THR A 21 -20.78 -2.88 -27.53
C THR A 21 -19.46 -2.22 -27.97
N PRO A 22 -18.82 -1.39 -27.14
CA PRO A 22 -17.49 -0.90 -27.47
C PRO A 22 -16.60 -2.13 -27.70
N ALA A 23 -15.94 -2.18 -28.85
CA ALA A 23 -14.97 -3.22 -29.15
C ALA A 23 -13.90 -3.13 -28.06
N GLN A 24 -13.80 -4.15 -27.22
CA GLN A 24 -12.72 -4.29 -26.25
C GLN A 24 -11.43 -4.36 -27.08
N ALA A 25 -10.51 -3.40 -26.88
CA ALA A 25 -9.24 -3.40 -27.57
C ALA A 25 -8.56 -4.75 -27.31
N ALA A 26 -8.02 -5.36 -28.37
CA ALA A 26 -7.29 -6.62 -28.22
C ALA A 26 -6.09 -6.41 -27.28
N ILE A 27 -5.96 -7.26 -26.26
CA ILE A 27 -4.84 -7.23 -25.31
C ILE A 27 -3.54 -7.39 -26.13
N ASP A 28 -2.65 -6.38 -26.12
CA ASP A 28 -1.31 -6.52 -26.71
C ASP A 28 -0.43 -7.30 -25.74
N THR A 29 -0.33 -8.60 -25.94
CA THR A 29 0.49 -9.52 -25.13
C THR A 29 2.00 -9.21 -25.17
N ASN A 30 2.42 -8.27 -26.03
CA ASN A 30 3.81 -7.81 -26.09
C ASN A 30 4.04 -6.50 -25.33
N HIS A 31 3.01 -5.92 -24.72
CA HIS A 31 3.13 -4.74 -23.85
C HIS A 31 3.35 -5.18 -22.42
N ILE A 32 4.23 -4.47 -21.70
CA ILE A 32 4.44 -4.68 -20.28
C ILE A 32 4.12 -3.41 -19.49
N VAL A 33 3.35 -3.54 -18.41
CA VAL A 33 3.19 -2.52 -17.37
C VAL A 33 4.00 -2.95 -16.15
N VAL A 34 4.92 -2.11 -15.73
CA VAL A 34 5.75 -2.29 -14.54
C VAL A 34 5.32 -1.29 -13.49
N ILE A 35 5.06 -1.76 -12.27
CA ILE A 35 4.83 -0.91 -11.10
C ILE A 35 5.99 -1.13 -10.13
N VAL A 36 6.76 -0.08 -9.87
CA VAL A 36 7.83 -0.05 -8.86
C VAL A 36 7.34 0.79 -7.69
N SER A 37 7.20 0.16 -6.53
CA SER A 37 6.93 0.87 -5.29
C SER A 37 8.22 1.12 -4.54
N VAL A 38 8.51 2.39 -4.22
CA VAL A 38 9.62 2.82 -3.37
C VAL A 38 9.02 3.19 -2.01
N ASP A 39 9.09 2.25 -1.06
CA ASP A 39 8.48 2.37 0.26
C ASP A 39 8.95 3.65 0.98
N GLY A 40 8.02 4.40 1.52
CA GLY A 40 8.32 5.60 2.29
C GLY A 40 8.71 6.85 1.48
N MET A 41 8.86 6.76 0.14
CA MET A 41 9.26 7.90 -0.69
C MET A 41 8.17 8.97 -0.75
N ALA A 42 8.21 9.91 0.19
CA ALA A 42 7.27 11.02 0.24
C ALA A 42 7.34 11.91 -1.00
N SER A 43 6.19 12.49 -1.39
CA SER A 43 6.10 13.37 -2.56
C SER A 43 7.01 14.61 -2.48
N PHE A 44 7.35 15.08 -1.29
CA PHE A 44 8.25 16.22 -1.12
C PHE A 44 9.68 15.98 -1.65
N TYR A 45 10.11 14.72 -1.83
CA TYR A 45 11.41 14.41 -2.42
C TYR A 45 11.48 14.69 -3.93
N LEU A 46 10.34 14.71 -4.62
CA LEU A 46 10.30 14.95 -6.06
C LEU A 46 10.84 16.33 -6.42
N ASP A 47 10.54 17.33 -5.59
CA ASP A 47 10.98 18.72 -5.76
C ASP A 47 12.18 19.12 -4.86
N ASP A 48 12.64 18.21 -3.98
CA ASP A 48 13.79 18.50 -3.10
C ASP A 48 15.10 18.47 -3.89
N PRO A 49 15.84 19.60 -4.00
CA PRO A 49 17.09 19.65 -4.77
C PRO A 49 18.21 18.78 -4.17
N LYS A 50 18.09 18.35 -2.90
CA LYS A 50 19.05 17.45 -2.25
C LYS A 50 18.80 15.99 -2.60
N ALA A 51 17.61 15.64 -3.06
CA ALA A 51 17.30 14.27 -3.51
C ALA A 51 17.97 14.06 -4.89
N ASP A 52 18.99 13.24 -4.93
CA ASP A 52 19.69 12.87 -6.17
C ASP A 52 18.94 11.71 -6.87
N ILE A 53 17.87 12.06 -7.58
CA ILE A 53 16.96 11.16 -8.29
C ILE A 53 16.81 11.55 -9.78
N PRO A 54 17.92 11.65 -10.55
CA PRO A 54 17.88 12.16 -11.92
C PRO A 54 17.04 11.30 -12.88
N ASN A 55 17.04 9.96 -12.69
CA ASN A 55 16.31 9.04 -13.56
C ASN A 55 14.80 9.13 -13.34
N MET A 56 14.34 9.19 -12.09
CA MET A 56 12.94 9.42 -11.76
C MET A 56 12.46 10.79 -12.26
N ARG A 57 13.28 11.85 -12.13
CA ARG A 57 12.96 13.17 -12.69
C ARG A 57 12.88 13.15 -14.22
N ALA A 58 13.71 12.35 -14.88
CA ALA A 58 13.61 12.14 -16.33
C ALA A 58 12.30 11.43 -16.72
N LEU A 59 11.86 10.42 -15.94
CA LEU A 59 10.54 9.79 -16.15
C LEU A 59 9.41 10.82 -16.01
N MET A 60 9.46 11.69 -14.99
CA MET A 60 8.46 12.75 -14.80
C MET A 60 8.43 13.75 -15.96
N ALA A 61 9.59 14.13 -16.49
CA ALA A 61 9.71 15.10 -17.58
C ALA A 61 9.20 14.52 -18.90
N ASP A 62 9.53 13.27 -19.20
CA ASP A 62 9.14 12.56 -20.44
C ASP A 62 7.80 11.79 -20.33
N GLY A 63 7.13 11.86 -19.20
CA GLY A 63 5.88 11.17 -18.93
C GLY A 63 4.92 12.02 -18.10
N ALA A 64 4.32 11.44 -17.08
CA ALA A 64 3.37 12.09 -16.19
C ALA A 64 3.78 11.97 -14.72
N SER A 65 3.34 12.91 -13.90
CA SER A 65 3.54 12.87 -12.44
C SER A 65 2.37 13.50 -11.70
N ALA A 66 2.25 13.21 -10.41
CA ALA A 66 1.37 13.94 -9.51
C ALA A 66 2.20 14.70 -8.47
N LYS A 67 1.73 15.88 -8.08
CA LYS A 67 2.35 16.67 -7.00
C LYS A 67 2.26 15.91 -5.68
N THR A 68 1.11 15.27 -5.43
CA THR A 68 0.90 14.41 -4.27
C THR A 68 -0.01 13.25 -4.62
N MET A 69 0.22 12.11 -3.98
CA MET A 69 -0.67 10.96 -3.97
C MET A 69 -1.08 10.66 -2.52
N LYS A 70 -2.39 10.71 -2.24
CA LYS A 70 -2.92 10.52 -0.90
C LYS A 70 -2.98 9.02 -0.56
N PRO A 71 -2.33 8.57 0.53
CA PRO A 71 -2.45 7.20 1.02
C PRO A 71 -3.76 6.99 1.80
N VAL A 72 -4.10 5.72 2.11
CA VAL A 72 -5.19 5.37 3.03
C VAL A 72 -4.74 5.40 4.49
N LEU A 73 -5.68 5.42 5.42
CA LEU A 73 -5.42 5.26 6.86
C LEU A 73 -5.52 3.77 7.27
N PRO A 74 -4.58 3.25 8.10
CA PRO A 74 -3.33 3.86 8.49
C PRO A 74 -2.39 3.99 7.30
N THR A 75 -1.53 5.02 7.32
CA THR A 75 -0.50 5.19 6.29
C THR A 75 0.63 4.20 6.52
N SER A 76 0.32 2.90 6.39
CA SER A 76 1.21 1.77 6.64
C SER A 76 1.36 0.89 5.41
N THR A 77 2.50 0.23 5.30
CA THR A 77 2.96 -0.51 4.13
C THR A 77 1.90 -1.47 3.56
N TRP A 78 1.40 -2.41 4.37
CA TRP A 78 0.52 -3.46 3.84
C TRP A 78 -0.86 -2.94 3.43
N ALA A 79 -1.44 -2.03 4.21
CA ALA A 79 -2.73 -1.42 3.86
C ALA A 79 -2.63 -0.62 2.55
N ASN A 80 -1.57 0.17 2.38
CA ASN A 80 -1.40 1.03 1.21
C ASN A 80 -0.98 0.26 -0.04
N HIS A 81 -0.08 -0.73 0.04
CA HIS A 81 0.23 -1.60 -1.10
C HIS A 81 -0.99 -2.41 -1.57
N THR A 82 -1.84 -2.83 -0.63
CA THR A 82 -3.10 -3.50 -1.00
C THR A 82 -4.03 -2.52 -1.71
N SER A 83 -4.15 -1.28 -1.23
CA SER A 83 -4.92 -0.24 -1.91
C SER A 83 -4.39 0.10 -3.31
N LEU A 84 -3.06 0.25 -3.45
CA LEU A 84 -2.38 0.49 -4.73
C LEU A 84 -2.70 -0.57 -5.80
N ILE A 85 -2.91 -1.83 -5.39
CA ILE A 85 -3.08 -2.95 -6.32
C ILE A 85 -4.53 -3.45 -6.45
N THR A 86 -5.44 -2.97 -5.58
CA THR A 86 -6.87 -3.31 -5.63
C THR A 86 -7.75 -2.14 -6.08
N GLY A 87 -7.27 -0.90 -5.96
CA GLY A 87 -8.06 0.31 -6.20
C GLY A 87 -9.17 0.52 -5.18
N THR A 88 -9.05 -0.09 -3.97
CA THR A 88 -10.06 -0.03 -2.91
C THR A 88 -9.44 0.33 -1.55
N THR A 89 -10.29 0.76 -0.61
CA THR A 89 -9.87 1.10 0.76
C THR A 89 -9.81 -0.14 1.67
N PRO A 90 -9.17 -0.03 2.85
CA PRO A 90 -9.15 -1.09 3.86
C PRO A 90 -10.52 -1.67 4.23
N GLU A 91 -11.58 -0.86 4.17
CA GLU A 91 -12.96 -1.33 4.35
C GLU A 91 -13.36 -2.44 3.38
N GLN A 92 -12.92 -2.35 2.12
CA GLN A 92 -13.23 -3.34 1.09
C GLN A 92 -12.19 -4.45 1.00
N HIS A 93 -10.89 -4.09 0.93
CA HIS A 93 -9.86 -5.10 0.74
C HIS A 93 -9.45 -5.85 2.02
N GLY A 94 -9.83 -5.38 3.22
CA GLY A 94 -9.68 -6.10 4.48
C GLY A 94 -8.29 -6.09 5.13
N VAL A 95 -7.29 -5.40 4.56
CA VAL A 95 -5.96 -5.24 5.17
C VAL A 95 -5.93 -3.90 5.90
N ILE A 96 -6.11 -3.95 7.22
CA ILE A 96 -6.36 -2.78 8.07
C ILE A 96 -5.11 -2.16 8.69
N GLY A 97 -3.93 -2.63 8.33
CA GLY A 97 -2.64 -2.16 8.86
C GLY A 97 -1.57 -3.24 8.78
N ASN A 98 -0.42 -3.02 9.42
CA ASN A 98 0.67 -4.00 9.48
C ASN A 98 0.45 -5.06 10.57
N LYS A 99 -0.44 -4.81 11.52
CA LYS A 99 -0.83 -5.72 12.62
C LYS A 99 -2.19 -5.33 13.18
N TYR A 100 -2.82 -6.24 13.92
CA TYR A 100 -4.03 -5.95 14.68
C TYR A 100 -3.97 -6.63 16.06
N TRP A 101 -4.87 -6.21 16.94
CA TRP A 101 -5.03 -6.82 18.25
C TRP A 101 -6.16 -7.85 18.21
N GLU A 102 -5.82 -9.12 18.49
CA GLU A 102 -6.82 -10.15 18.57
C GLU A 102 -7.49 -10.12 19.96
N ARG A 103 -8.76 -9.70 19.97
CA ARG A 103 -9.53 -9.45 21.21
C ARG A 103 -9.71 -10.70 22.06
N SER A 104 -9.83 -11.87 21.42
CA SER A 104 -10.09 -13.15 22.09
C SER A 104 -8.86 -13.66 22.84
N THR A 105 -7.68 -13.45 22.28
CA THR A 105 -6.40 -13.92 22.84
C THR A 105 -5.66 -12.85 23.64
N GLY A 106 -5.99 -11.57 23.44
CA GLY A 106 -5.26 -10.45 24.01
C GLY A 106 -3.82 -10.36 23.52
N LYS A 107 -3.60 -10.61 22.21
CA LYS A 107 -2.27 -10.57 21.58
C LYS A 107 -2.30 -9.78 20.28
N ALA A 108 -1.16 -9.14 19.98
CA ALA A 108 -0.94 -8.58 18.66
C ALA A 108 -0.74 -9.71 17.65
N VAL A 109 -1.37 -9.56 16.47
CA VAL A 109 -1.21 -10.46 15.33
C VAL A 109 -0.57 -9.66 14.21
N PRO A 110 0.71 -9.91 13.89
CA PRO A 110 1.38 -9.24 12.80
C PRO A 110 0.84 -9.75 11.46
N LEU A 111 0.74 -8.84 10.49
CA LEU A 111 0.46 -9.15 9.09
C LEU A 111 1.73 -9.05 8.27
N ILE A 112 2.55 -8.03 8.55
CA ILE A 112 3.79 -7.76 7.82
C ILE A 112 4.84 -8.85 8.08
N SER A 113 5.44 -9.34 7.00
CA SER A 113 6.53 -10.33 7.02
C SER A 113 6.22 -11.62 7.79
N ASP A 114 4.99 -11.81 8.20
CA ASP A 114 4.58 -12.96 8.97
C ASP A 114 4.06 -14.06 8.04
N PRO A 115 4.51 -15.30 8.22
CA PRO A 115 4.06 -16.42 7.40
C PRO A 115 2.71 -17.01 7.79
N ILE A 116 1.94 -16.41 8.70
CA ILE A 116 0.67 -16.96 9.18
C ILE A 116 -0.39 -16.97 8.06
N PHE A 117 -0.49 -15.88 7.28
CA PHE A 117 -1.56 -15.69 6.30
C PHE A 117 -1.07 -15.75 4.87
N ASN A 118 -1.86 -16.39 4.01
CA ASN A 118 -1.75 -16.26 2.57
C ASN A 118 -2.59 -15.08 2.06
N LYS A 119 -2.32 -14.62 0.84
CA LYS A 119 -3.04 -13.52 0.18
C LYS A 119 -4.56 -13.68 0.27
N ASP A 120 -5.09 -14.85 -0.07
CA ASP A 120 -6.54 -15.10 -0.12
C ASP A 120 -7.21 -15.12 1.27
N GLU A 121 -6.42 -15.20 2.36
CA GLU A 121 -6.94 -15.14 3.73
C GLU A 121 -7.13 -13.70 4.22
N ILE A 122 -6.36 -12.74 3.69
CA ILE A 122 -6.35 -11.35 4.16
C ILE A 122 -6.87 -10.34 3.14
N VAL A 123 -6.67 -10.57 1.83
CA VAL A 123 -7.15 -9.68 0.76
C VAL A 123 -8.49 -10.19 0.24
N LYS A 124 -9.56 -9.41 0.46
CA LYS A 124 -10.95 -9.83 0.22
C LYS A 124 -11.49 -9.48 -1.16
N VAL A 125 -10.75 -8.74 -1.97
CA VAL A 125 -11.16 -8.29 -3.31
C VAL A 125 -10.10 -8.64 -4.35
N PRO A 126 -10.45 -8.75 -5.64
CA PRO A 126 -9.47 -9.02 -6.68
C PRO A 126 -8.40 -7.93 -6.76
N THR A 127 -7.15 -8.35 -6.90
CA THR A 127 -6.02 -7.47 -7.18
C THR A 127 -5.85 -7.28 -8.70
N LEU A 128 -5.09 -6.28 -9.11
CA LEU A 128 -4.73 -6.08 -10.51
C LEU A 128 -4.05 -7.32 -11.12
N TYR A 129 -3.17 -7.99 -10.36
CA TYR A 129 -2.53 -9.21 -10.85
C TYR A 129 -3.48 -10.42 -10.92
N ASP A 130 -4.56 -10.49 -10.10
CA ASP A 130 -5.62 -11.48 -10.28
C ASP A 130 -6.35 -11.23 -11.61
N VAL A 131 -6.77 -9.98 -11.85
CA VAL A 131 -7.50 -9.59 -13.06
C VAL A 131 -6.63 -9.80 -14.32
N ALA A 132 -5.34 -9.47 -14.26
CA ALA A 132 -4.40 -9.69 -15.34
C ALA A 132 -4.20 -11.16 -15.66
N HIS A 133 -3.95 -11.98 -14.63
CA HIS A 133 -3.76 -13.43 -14.77
C HIS A 133 -5.01 -14.11 -15.34
N ASP A 134 -6.21 -13.78 -14.83
CA ASP A 134 -7.48 -14.31 -15.30
C ASP A 134 -7.76 -13.95 -16.77
N ALA A 135 -7.21 -12.83 -17.25
CA ALA A 135 -7.23 -12.44 -18.66
C ALA A 135 -6.12 -13.10 -19.51
N GLY A 136 -5.31 -13.99 -18.93
CA GLY A 136 -4.22 -14.71 -19.61
C GLY A 136 -2.91 -13.91 -19.71
N ILE A 137 -2.79 -12.78 -19.00
CA ILE A 137 -1.57 -12.00 -18.93
C ILE A 137 -0.65 -12.61 -17.88
N LYS A 138 0.61 -12.88 -18.25
CA LYS A 138 1.62 -13.35 -17.32
C LYS A 138 2.02 -12.27 -16.32
N THR A 139 2.23 -12.68 -15.06
CA THR A 139 2.42 -11.76 -13.93
C THR A 139 3.68 -12.06 -13.15
N VAL A 140 4.31 -10.99 -12.66
CA VAL A 140 5.48 -11.04 -11.77
C VAL A 140 5.20 -10.22 -10.51
N GLY A 141 5.63 -10.72 -9.35
CA GLY A 141 5.59 -9.97 -8.09
C GLY A 141 6.84 -10.25 -7.26
N VAL A 142 7.70 -9.24 -7.10
CA VAL A 142 8.90 -9.33 -6.26
C VAL A 142 8.71 -8.44 -5.04
N LEU A 143 8.74 -9.05 -3.87
CA LEU A 143 8.57 -8.45 -2.56
C LEU A 143 7.24 -7.69 -2.36
N TRP A 144 6.23 -7.93 -3.21
CA TRP A 144 4.98 -7.21 -3.09
C TRP A 144 4.24 -7.62 -1.81
N PRO A 145 3.85 -6.63 -0.94
CA PRO A 145 3.14 -6.92 0.30
C PRO A 145 1.82 -7.66 0.11
N ALA A 146 1.44 -8.44 1.10
CA ALA A 146 0.20 -9.23 1.11
C ALA A 146 0.03 -10.20 -0.09
N SER A 147 1.13 -10.64 -0.72
CA SER A 147 1.11 -11.51 -1.90
C SER A 147 1.53 -12.97 -1.65
N ARG A 148 1.87 -13.35 -0.40
CA ARG A 148 2.29 -14.70 -0.09
C ARG A 148 1.24 -15.73 -0.50
N GLY A 149 1.68 -16.77 -1.24
CA GLY A 149 0.81 -17.83 -1.71
C GLY A 149 -0.19 -17.39 -2.79
N ALA A 150 -0.02 -16.20 -3.40
CA ALA A 150 -0.83 -15.74 -4.52
C ALA A 150 -0.64 -16.67 -5.71
N LYS A 151 -1.72 -17.31 -6.15
CA LYS A 151 -1.72 -18.26 -7.28
C LYS A 151 -1.71 -17.59 -8.64
N THR A 152 -1.95 -16.30 -8.66
CA THR A 152 -2.08 -15.45 -9.84
C THR A 152 -0.81 -14.59 -10.09
N LEU A 153 0.28 -14.89 -9.38
CA LEU A 153 1.62 -14.44 -9.68
C LEU A 153 2.41 -15.63 -10.26
N ASP A 154 2.68 -15.61 -11.57
CA ASP A 154 3.40 -16.69 -12.26
C ASP A 154 4.85 -16.83 -11.76
N TRP A 155 5.52 -15.69 -11.54
CA TRP A 155 6.86 -15.62 -10.95
C TRP A 155 6.85 -14.67 -9.76
N THR A 156 7.16 -15.18 -8.60
CA THR A 156 7.10 -14.38 -7.39
C THR A 156 8.16 -14.74 -6.37
N VAL A 157 8.55 -13.74 -5.61
CA VAL A 157 9.21 -13.85 -4.31
C VAL A 157 8.44 -12.91 -3.37
N PRO A 158 7.61 -13.41 -2.46
CA PRO A 158 6.76 -12.59 -1.61
C PRO A 158 7.56 -11.88 -0.50
N ASP A 159 6.96 -10.85 0.10
CA ASP A 159 7.50 -10.22 1.31
C ASP A 159 7.33 -11.17 2.51
N VAL A 160 8.43 -11.80 2.91
CA VAL A 160 8.52 -12.74 4.04
C VAL A 160 9.78 -12.48 4.86
N GLY A 161 9.78 -12.95 6.13
CA GLY A 161 10.83 -12.62 7.08
C GLY A 161 12.09 -13.47 7.01
N THR A 162 11.99 -14.75 6.63
CA THR A 162 13.05 -15.75 6.76
C THR A 162 13.46 -16.36 5.42
N ASP A 163 14.69 -16.86 5.35
CA ASP A 163 15.18 -17.60 4.18
C ASP A 163 14.35 -18.86 3.91
N GLU A 164 13.87 -19.56 4.96
CA GLU A 164 13.00 -20.71 4.83
C GLU A 164 11.71 -20.35 4.08
N HIS A 165 11.04 -19.26 4.49
CA HIS A 165 9.79 -18.84 3.85
C HIS A 165 10.06 -18.24 2.46
N PHE A 166 11.20 -17.58 2.26
CA PHE A 166 11.61 -17.09 0.95
C PHE A 166 11.77 -18.23 -0.06
N GLN A 167 12.41 -19.32 0.35
CA GLN A 167 12.56 -20.52 -0.48
C GLN A 167 11.21 -21.25 -0.67
N LYS A 168 10.40 -21.32 0.36
CA LYS A 168 9.12 -22.06 0.33
C LYS A 168 8.07 -21.42 -0.56
N TYR A 169 7.97 -20.10 -0.53
CA TYR A 169 6.93 -19.34 -1.22
C TYR A 169 7.41 -18.64 -2.50
N GLY A 170 8.71 -18.58 -2.74
CA GLY A 170 9.26 -18.14 -4.01
C GLY A 170 9.02 -19.17 -5.11
N THR A 171 8.85 -18.72 -6.36
CA THR A 171 8.72 -19.60 -7.53
C THR A 171 10.01 -20.39 -7.70
N PRO A 172 9.99 -21.76 -7.65
CA PRO A 172 11.22 -22.58 -7.66
C PRO A 172 12.10 -22.36 -8.89
N GLU A 173 11.49 -22.18 -10.06
CA GLU A 173 12.17 -21.90 -11.32
C GLU A 173 12.93 -20.56 -11.24
N LEU A 174 12.27 -19.48 -10.81
CA LEU A 174 12.88 -18.17 -10.63
C LEU A 174 14.05 -18.21 -9.65
N LEU A 175 13.88 -18.92 -8.51
CA LEU A 175 14.95 -19.05 -7.51
C LEU A 175 16.16 -19.82 -8.07
N ALA A 176 15.94 -20.85 -8.88
CA ALA A 176 17.02 -21.59 -9.54
C ALA A 176 17.76 -20.72 -10.55
N GLU A 177 17.06 -19.92 -11.34
CA GLU A 177 17.62 -18.97 -12.29
C GLU A 177 18.44 -17.87 -11.59
N CYS A 178 17.92 -17.34 -10.48
CA CYS A 178 18.64 -16.36 -9.67
C CYS A 178 19.97 -16.90 -9.15
N ARG A 179 19.99 -18.16 -8.65
CA ARG A 179 21.24 -18.82 -8.24
C ARG A 179 22.22 -18.99 -9.41
N ALA A 180 21.72 -19.45 -10.56
CA ALA A 180 22.52 -19.63 -11.76
C ALA A 180 23.13 -18.30 -12.26
N ALA A 181 22.40 -17.19 -12.05
CA ALA A 181 22.86 -15.83 -12.36
C ALA A 181 23.78 -15.23 -11.29
N GLY A 182 24.06 -15.93 -10.18
CA GLY A 182 24.90 -15.45 -9.08
C GLY A 182 24.23 -14.40 -8.18
N ILE A 183 22.90 -14.28 -8.22
CA ILE A 183 22.15 -13.39 -7.34
C ILE A 183 22.14 -14.01 -5.93
N PRO A 184 22.56 -13.27 -4.88
CA PRO A 184 22.80 -13.83 -3.55
C PRO A 184 21.52 -13.99 -2.72
N ILE A 185 20.53 -14.75 -3.24
CA ILE A 185 19.20 -14.91 -2.64
C ILE A 185 19.23 -15.59 -1.27
N GLU A 186 20.29 -16.33 -0.93
CA GLU A 186 20.53 -16.94 0.38
C GLU A 186 20.93 -15.91 1.46
N LYS A 187 21.08 -14.64 1.09
CA LYS A 187 21.34 -13.55 2.03
C LYS A 187 20.09 -12.74 2.38
N HIS A 188 18.91 -13.17 1.93
CA HIS A 188 17.65 -12.45 2.15
C HIS A 188 17.42 -12.12 3.62
N GLU A 189 17.39 -13.12 4.50
CA GLU A 189 17.16 -12.91 5.94
C GLU A 189 18.30 -12.13 6.60
N LEU A 190 19.56 -12.44 6.26
CA LEU A 190 20.73 -11.73 6.77
C LEU A 190 20.67 -10.25 6.43
N TRP A 191 20.41 -9.91 5.18
CA TRP A 191 20.37 -8.52 4.72
C TRP A 191 19.12 -7.80 5.18
N ARG A 192 17.99 -8.51 5.30
CA ARG A 192 16.77 -7.95 5.90
C ARG A 192 17.00 -7.46 7.32
N ASN A 193 17.77 -8.18 8.11
CA ASN A 193 17.97 -7.91 9.53
C ASN A 193 19.19 -7.02 9.83
N ASN A 194 20.17 -6.94 8.92
CA ASN A 194 21.47 -6.33 9.21
C ASN A 194 21.98 -5.37 8.15
N SER A 195 21.35 -5.26 6.96
CA SER A 195 21.83 -4.37 5.92
C SER A 195 21.34 -2.94 6.10
N VAL A 196 22.02 -2.02 5.43
CA VAL A 196 21.57 -0.62 5.33
C VAL A 196 20.41 -0.42 4.34
N GLY A 197 19.94 -1.47 3.69
CA GLY A 197 18.81 -1.46 2.77
C GLY A 197 19.19 -1.44 1.30
N GLU A 198 20.28 -0.76 0.91
CA GLU A 198 20.66 -0.62 -0.50
C GLU A 198 21.06 -1.96 -1.14
N GLU A 199 21.85 -2.79 -0.46
CA GLU A 199 22.22 -4.12 -0.96
C GLU A 199 21.02 -5.04 -1.12
N ARG A 200 20.07 -4.93 -0.22
CA ARG A 200 18.83 -5.69 -0.26
C ARG A 200 17.97 -5.27 -1.44
N ASP A 201 17.76 -3.98 -1.64
CA ASP A 201 16.99 -3.45 -2.77
C ASP A 201 17.66 -3.77 -4.10
N HIS A 202 18.99 -3.72 -4.17
CA HIS A 202 19.73 -4.16 -5.34
C HIS A 202 19.47 -5.64 -5.64
N MET A 203 19.54 -6.53 -4.64
CA MET A 203 19.22 -7.95 -4.82
C MET A 203 17.81 -8.16 -5.37
N TYR A 204 16.81 -7.47 -4.82
CA TYR A 204 15.42 -7.58 -5.29
C TYR A 204 15.26 -7.02 -6.71
N THR A 205 15.98 -5.95 -7.05
CA THR A 205 16.06 -5.44 -8.42
C THR A 205 16.61 -6.52 -9.36
N GLN A 206 17.70 -7.21 -9.00
CA GLN A 206 18.26 -8.29 -9.82
C GLN A 206 17.32 -9.48 -9.97
N ILE A 207 16.59 -9.88 -8.90
CA ILE A 207 15.55 -10.91 -8.98
C ILE A 207 14.44 -10.47 -9.94
N PHE A 208 13.99 -9.22 -9.84
CA PHE A 208 12.99 -8.65 -10.74
C PHE A 208 13.44 -8.64 -12.19
N LEU A 209 14.67 -8.21 -12.46
CA LEU A 209 15.26 -8.22 -13.79
C LEU A 209 15.41 -9.63 -14.37
N GLN A 210 15.63 -10.63 -13.52
CA GLN A 210 15.60 -12.04 -13.95
C GLN A 210 14.17 -12.45 -14.30
N ALA A 211 13.18 -12.13 -13.47
CA ALA A 211 11.79 -12.51 -13.67
C ALA A 211 11.17 -11.90 -14.94
N ILE A 212 11.47 -10.64 -15.28
CA ILE A 212 10.92 -10.01 -16.50
C ILE A 212 11.45 -10.60 -17.82
N LYS A 213 12.51 -11.44 -17.80
CA LYS A 213 12.96 -12.19 -18.98
C LYS A 213 11.92 -13.21 -19.46
N HIS A 214 11.01 -13.65 -18.58
CA HIS A 214 9.88 -14.51 -18.92
C HIS A 214 8.76 -13.77 -19.69
N LYS A 215 8.98 -12.50 -20.00
CA LYS A 215 8.07 -11.65 -20.78
C LYS A 215 6.65 -11.57 -20.20
N PRO A 216 6.51 -11.16 -18.90
CA PRO A 216 5.20 -10.88 -18.33
C PRO A 216 4.57 -9.64 -18.98
N GLY A 217 3.24 -9.49 -18.91
CA GLY A 217 2.56 -8.25 -19.26
C GLY A 217 2.35 -7.33 -18.04
N LEU A 218 2.39 -7.88 -16.80
CA LEU A 218 2.37 -7.12 -15.56
C LEU A 218 3.50 -7.54 -14.65
N ALA A 219 4.28 -6.58 -14.13
CA ALA A 219 5.35 -6.87 -13.19
C ALA A 219 5.39 -5.84 -12.05
N LEU A 220 5.49 -6.33 -10.82
CA LEU A 220 5.46 -5.56 -9.58
C LEU A 220 6.78 -5.74 -8.84
N LEU A 221 7.37 -4.63 -8.38
CA LEU A 221 8.56 -4.62 -7.51
C LEU A 221 8.34 -3.69 -6.34
N HIS A 222 8.73 -4.12 -5.14
CA HIS A 222 8.76 -3.31 -3.94
C HIS A 222 10.20 -3.14 -3.44
N LEU A 223 10.64 -1.88 -3.28
CA LEU A 223 11.94 -1.47 -2.75
C LEU A 223 11.71 -0.84 -1.39
N ILE A 224 12.44 -1.27 -0.38
CA ILE A 224 12.17 -0.92 1.04
C ILE A 224 13.31 -0.16 1.72
N GLY A 225 14.39 0.15 0.99
CA GLY A 225 15.57 0.80 1.55
C GLY A 225 15.30 2.20 2.09
N VAL A 226 14.44 2.99 1.43
CA VAL A 226 14.13 4.36 1.85
C VAL A 226 13.37 4.34 3.18
N ASP A 227 12.28 3.56 3.29
CA ASP A 227 11.53 3.39 4.53
C ASP A 227 12.43 2.96 5.69
N HIS A 228 13.29 1.95 5.46
CA HIS A 228 14.22 1.45 6.47
C HIS A 228 15.15 2.55 7.00
N GLN A 229 15.75 3.36 6.12
CA GLN A 229 16.65 4.44 6.52
C GLN A 229 15.90 5.58 7.20
N GLU A 230 14.69 5.87 6.76
CA GLU A 230 13.88 6.92 7.39
C GLU A 230 13.41 6.54 8.79
N HIS A 231 13.10 5.27 9.05
CA HIS A 231 12.80 4.81 10.40
C HIS A 231 13.94 5.06 11.37
N GLU A 232 15.18 4.80 10.96
CA GLU A 232 16.35 4.87 11.83
C GLU A 232 16.98 6.26 11.92
N HIS A 233 16.87 7.07 10.86
CA HIS A 233 17.59 8.33 10.74
C HIS A 233 16.67 9.54 10.51
N GLY A 234 15.37 9.30 10.30
CA GLY A 234 14.37 10.31 9.95
C GLY A 234 14.40 10.71 8.46
N PRO A 235 13.29 11.31 7.99
CA PRO A 235 13.20 11.81 6.63
C PRO A 235 14.21 12.94 6.37
N ARG A 236 14.69 13.03 5.13
CA ARG A 236 15.73 14.00 4.70
C ARG A 236 17.09 13.85 5.40
N SER A 237 17.35 12.74 6.06
CA SER A 237 18.68 12.41 6.56
C SER A 237 19.65 12.07 5.39
N PRO A 238 20.96 12.18 5.60
CA PRO A 238 21.93 11.71 4.61
C PRO A 238 21.71 10.25 4.19
N GLU A 239 21.28 9.40 5.14
CA GLU A 239 20.94 8.00 4.93
C GLU A 239 19.73 7.83 4.02
N ALA A 240 18.63 8.57 4.27
CA ALA A 240 17.45 8.58 3.42
C ALA A 240 17.77 9.05 1.98
N TYR A 241 18.60 10.08 1.82
CA TYR A 241 19.03 10.54 0.49
C TYR A 241 19.88 9.51 -0.25
N ARG A 242 20.75 8.76 0.44
CA ARG A 242 21.50 7.65 -0.18
C ARG A 242 20.59 6.53 -0.65
N ALA A 243 19.62 6.14 0.19
CA ALA A 243 18.65 5.11 -0.19
C ALA A 243 17.77 5.54 -1.37
N LEU A 244 17.38 6.82 -1.44
CA LEU A 244 16.67 7.38 -2.61
C LEU A 244 17.51 7.29 -3.89
N HIS A 245 18.80 7.62 -3.82
CA HIS A 245 19.71 7.49 -4.95
C HIS A 245 19.86 6.03 -5.41
N ALA A 246 19.92 5.08 -4.48
CA ALA A 246 19.96 3.65 -4.79
C ALA A 246 18.66 3.20 -5.47
N ALA A 247 17.50 3.64 -4.99
CA ALA A 247 16.20 3.38 -5.62
C ALA A 247 16.10 3.99 -7.04
N ASP A 248 16.61 5.21 -7.24
CA ASP A 248 16.70 5.86 -8.55
C ASP A 248 17.58 5.06 -9.53
N SER A 249 18.68 4.51 -9.01
CA SER A 249 19.57 3.63 -9.80
C SER A 249 18.88 2.33 -10.21
N SER A 250 18.06 1.75 -9.33
CA SER A 250 17.22 0.59 -9.64
C SER A 250 16.18 0.90 -10.73
N VAL A 251 15.52 2.05 -10.65
CA VAL A 251 14.58 2.51 -11.69
C VAL A 251 15.28 2.69 -13.04
N LYS A 252 16.50 3.24 -13.06
CA LYS A 252 17.31 3.33 -14.28
C LYS A 252 17.58 1.97 -14.89
N GLU A 253 18.07 1.01 -14.09
CA GLU A 253 18.43 -0.33 -14.56
C GLU A 253 17.21 -1.08 -15.12
N ILE A 254 16.05 -0.94 -14.44
CA ILE A 254 14.77 -1.48 -14.90
C ILE A 254 14.40 -0.86 -16.27
N LYS A 255 14.42 0.46 -16.39
CA LYS A 255 14.08 1.16 -17.64
C LYS A 255 14.98 0.70 -18.79
N GLU A 256 16.30 0.70 -18.59
CA GLU A 256 17.26 0.27 -19.62
C GLU A 256 17.06 -1.19 -20.04
N THR A 257 16.69 -2.06 -19.10
CA THR A 257 16.40 -3.47 -19.39
C THR A 257 15.09 -3.63 -20.16
N LEU A 258 14.05 -2.86 -19.78
CA LEU A 258 12.78 -2.86 -20.51
C LEU A 258 12.92 -2.33 -21.93
N GLU A 259 13.71 -1.29 -22.15
CA GLU A 259 14.00 -0.76 -23.50
C GLU A 259 14.66 -1.80 -24.41
N LYS A 260 15.47 -2.72 -23.83
CA LYS A 260 16.09 -3.83 -24.56
C LYS A 260 15.13 -5.00 -24.83
N LEU A 261 14.35 -5.38 -23.81
CA LEU A 261 13.47 -6.56 -23.88
C LEU A 261 12.11 -6.26 -24.56
N TYR A 262 11.63 -5.02 -24.41
CA TYR A 262 10.31 -4.54 -24.89
C TYR A 262 10.44 -3.21 -25.65
N PRO A 263 11.21 -3.13 -26.73
CA PRO A 263 11.46 -1.86 -27.42
C PRO A 263 10.16 -1.19 -27.88
N GLY A 264 9.88 0.00 -27.33
CA GLY A 264 8.66 0.78 -27.61
C GLY A 264 7.36 0.14 -27.08
N LYS A 265 7.42 -0.78 -26.11
CA LYS A 265 6.27 -1.53 -25.58
C LYS A 265 6.27 -1.67 -24.06
N ALA A 266 6.90 -0.76 -23.35
CA ALA A 266 6.96 -0.75 -21.90
C ALA A 266 6.33 0.50 -21.31
N THR A 267 5.63 0.33 -20.21
CA THR A 267 5.14 1.41 -19.34
C THR A 267 5.69 1.17 -17.94
N ILE A 268 6.23 2.21 -17.32
CA ILE A 268 6.74 2.20 -15.95
C ILE A 268 5.89 3.17 -15.13
N ILE A 269 5.35 2.70 -14.02
CA ILE A 269 4.71 3.48 -12.98
C ILE A 269 5.57 3.35 -11.73
N VAL A 270 6.13 4.46 -11.25
CA VAL A 270 6.85 4.49 -9.96
C VAL A 270 5.95 5.18 -8.95
N VAL A 271 5.72 4.50 -7.84
CA VAL A 271 4.87 4.97 -6.75
C VAL A 271 5.58 4.85 -5.41
N SER A 272 5.01 5.43 -4.39
CA SER A 272 5.25 5.09 -2.99
C SER A 272 3.91 4.72 -2.36
N ASP A 273 3.95 4.03 -1.26
CA ASP A 273 2.76 3.67 -0.49
C ASP A 273 2.39 4.74 0.55
N HIS A 274 3.38 5.45 1.10
CA HIS A 274 3.24 6.57 2.03
C HIS A 274 4.48 7.47 2.02
N GLY A 275 4.42 8.56 2.76
CA GLY A 275 5.58 9.37 3.14
C GLY A 275 5.96 9.16 4.60
N PHE A 276 6.77 10.07 5.16
CA PHE A 276 7.33 9.96 6.50
C PHE A 276 7.23 11.26 7.31
N VAL A 277 7.10 11.09 8.63
CA VAL A 277 7.12 12.17 9.62
C VAL A 277 8.32 11.99 10.54
N ALA A 278 9.07 13.06 10.76
CA ALA A 278 10.10 13.09 11.80
C ALA A 278 9.48 13.11 13.18
N TYR A 279 10.05 12.34 14.13
CA TYR A 279 9.62 12.37 15.51
C TYR A 279 10.80 12.27 16.48
N TRP A 280 10.59 12.76 17.71
CA TRP A 280 11.56 12.74 18.80
C TRP A 280 10.99 12.17 20.10
N GLN A 281 9.69 11.90 20.14
CA GLN A 281 9.00 11.50 21.36
C GLN A 281 7.89 10.51 21.04
N LYS A 282 7.69 9.50 21.92
CA LYS A 282 6.62 8.52 21.77
C LYS A 282 5.49 8.80 22.76
N ILE A 283 4.27 8.65 22.29
CA ILE A 283 3.04 8.68 23.06
C ILE A 283 2.74 7.24 23.51
N GLN A 284 2.41 7.06 24.78
CA GLN A 284 2.06 5.80 25.40
C GLN A 284 0.62 5.82 25.91
N PRO A 285 -0.40 5.60 25.06
CA PRO A 285 -1.79 5.69 25.48
C PRO A 285 -2.15 4.71 26.60
N ASN A 286 -1.51 3.52 26.62
CA ASN A 286 -1.73 2.50 27.64
C ASN A 286 -1.40 3.01 29.06
N VAL A 287 -0.50 3.97 29.21
CA VAL A 287 -0.22 4.63 30.52
C VAL A 287 -1.46 5.36 31.02
N LYS A 288 -2.09 6.20 30.18
CA LYS A 288 -3.33 6.90 30.56
C LYS A 288 -4.49 5.94 30.80
N LEU A 289 -4.59 4.87 29.99
CA LEU A 289 -5.61 3.83 30.19
C LEU A 289 -5.41 3.13 31.54
N ARG A 290 -4.16 2.79 31.92
CA ARG A 290 -3.82 2.22 33.23
C ARG A 290 -4.17 3.17 34.36
N GLU A 291 -3.77 4.43 34.29
CA GLU A 291 -4.05 5.46 35.30
C GLU A 291 -5.56 5.66 35.50
N ALA A 292 -6.36 5.51 34.45
CA ALA A 292 -7.81 5.53 34.51
C ALA A 292 -8.46 4.22 34.97
N GLY A 293 -7.66 3.18 35.32
CA GLY A 293 -8.14 1.87 35.76
C GLY A 293 -8.68 0.99 34.64
N LEU A 294 -8.35 1.28 33.37
CA LEU A 294 -8.89 0.57 32.19
C LEU A 294 -7.96 -0.52 31.65
N GLU A 295 -6.72 -0.62 32.14
CA GLU A 295 -5.73 -1.54 31.58
C GLU A 295 -5.97 -3.01 31.99
N LYS A 296 -6.41 -3.30 33.24
CA LYS A 296 -6.58 -4.67 33.74
C LYS A 296 -7.89 -4.88 34.47
N VAL A 297 -8.56 -6.00 34.17
CA VAL A 297 -9.60 -6.53 35.04
C VAL A 297 -8.94 -7.31 36.17
N LYS A 298 -9.14 -6.86 37.41
CA LYS A 298 -8.59 -7.49 38.64
C LYS A 298 -8.99 -8.97 38.69
N GLY A 299 -8.01 -9.87 38.76
CA GLY A 299 -8.22 -11.32 38.85
C GLY A 299 -8.31 -12.08 37.54
N SER A 300 -8.17 -11.41 36.39
CA SER A 300 -8.17 -12.02 35.05
C SER A 300 -6.76 -12.09 34.48
N LYS A 301 -6.31 -13.29 34.07
CA LYS A 301 -5.12 -13.44 33.24
C LYS A 301 -5.48 -12.87 31.84
N ASN A 302 -4.90 -11.73 31.46
CA ASN A 302 -4.96 -11.13 30.12
C ASN A 302 -6.28 -10.48 29.67
N LYS A 303 -7.14 -9.96 30.55
CA LYS A 303 -8.29 -9.16 30.11
C LYS A 303 -8.09 -7.68 30.41
N TYR A 304 -7.89 -6.89 29.36
CA TYR A 304 -7.95 -5.44 29.40
C TYR A 304 -9.40 -4.98 29.26
N ILE A 305 -9.78 -3.90 29.94
CA ILE A 305 -11.02 -3.18 29.64
C ILE A 305 -10.81 -2.41 28.33
N ALA A 306 -9.66 -1.71 28.22
CA ALA A 306 -9.22 -1.07 26.99
C ALA A 306 -7.71 -1.26 26.79
N TYR A 307 -7.29 -1.37 25.53
CA TYR A 307 -5.89 -1.52 25.13
C TYR A 307 -5.61 -0.74 23.85
N SER A 308 -4.46 -0.07 23.80
CA SER A 308 -3.96 0.67 22.63
C SER A 308 -2.88 -0.13 21.91
N GLN A 309 -3.12 -0.47 20.63
CA GLN A 309 -2.17 -1.16 19.76
C GLN A 309 -1.65 -0.18 18.71
N ASN A 310 -0.36 0.16 18.77
CA ASN A 310 0.24 1.14 17.84
C ASN A 310 0.35 0.62 16.40
N GLN A 311 0.22 1.56 15.45
CA GLN A 311 0.45 1.40 14.01
C GLN A 311 1.48 2.44 13.50
N GLY A 312 2.47 2.79 14.34
CA GLY A 312 3.38 3.90 14.08
C GLY A 312 2.81 5.26 14.52
N GLY A 313 2.45 6.10 13.57
CA GLY A 313 1.84 7.41 13.81
C GLY A 313 0.33 7.39 14.08
N SER A 314 -0.30 6.23 14.11
CA SER A 314 -1.65 6.02 14.64
C SER A 314 -1.68 4.88 15.64
N THR A 315 -2.78 4.75 16.34
CA THR A 315 -3.03 3.63 17.25
C THR A 315 -4.50 3.27 17.27
N TYR A 316 -4.80 1.98 17.35
CA TYR A 316 -6.13 1.42 17.53
C TYR A 316 -6.38 1.16 19.00
N ILE A 317 -7.46 1.70 19.56
CA ILE A 317 -7.88 1.42 20.91
C ILE A 317 -9.01 0.40 20.87
N TYR A 318 -8.82 -0.73 21.51
CA TYR A 318 -9.76 -1.85 21.62
C TYR A 318 -10.42 -1.85 22.99
N ILE A 319 -11.74 -1.87 23.02
CA ILE A 319 -12.54 -1.88 24.25
C ILE A 319 -13.22 -3.24 24.37
N ASN A 320 -12.91 -4.00 25.43
CA ASN A 320 -13.42 -5.35 25.62
C ASN A 320 -14.69 -5.41 26.46
N ASP A 321 -15.02 -4.34 27.19
CA ASP A 321 -16.28 -4.24 27.94
C ASP A 321 -17.41 -3.81 27.00
N LYS A 322 -18.14 -4.80 26.48
CA LYS A 322 -19.20 -4.57 25.50
C LYS A 322 -20.47 -3.97 26.11
N GLU A 323 -20.72 -4.20 27.40
CA GLU A 323 -21.89 -3.67 28.11
C GLU A 323 -21.79 -2.15 28.27
N ASN A 324 -20.58 -1.65 28.51
CA ASN A 324 -20.30 -0.23 28.73
C ASN A 324 -19.64 0.44 27.51
N LEU A 325 -19.61 -0.20 26.34
CA LEU A 325 -18.87 0.26 25.17
C LEU A 325 -19.13 1.73 24.80
N PRO A 326 -20.38 2.23 24.68
CA PRO A 326 -20.61 3.64 24.31
C PRO A 326 -20.07 4.63 25.34
N ALA A 327 -20.23 4.32 26.64
CA ALA A 327 -19.76 5.17 27.71
C ALA A 327 -18.22 5.20 27.79
N LEU A 328 -17.58 4.03 27.61
CA LEU A 328 -16.13 3.90 27.59
C LEU A 328 -15.50 4.55 26.37
N THR A 329 -16.10 4.38 25.18
CA THR A 329 -15.68 5.05 23.95
C THR A 329 -15.66 6.56 24.15
N LYS A 330 -16.77 7.11 24.67
CA LYS A 330 -16.81 8.56 24.96
C LYS A 330 -15.78 8.99 26.01
N LYS A 331 -15.66 8.25 27.13
CA LYS A 331 -14.68 8.55 28.19
C LYS A 331 -13.26 8.57 27.65
N ILE A 332 -12.90 7.57 26.83
CA ILE A 332 -11.55 7.45 26.25
C ILE A 332 -11.34 8.54 25.18
N ALA A 333 -12.33 8.83 24.34
CA ALA A 333 -12.23 9.93 23.39
C ALA A 333 -11.99 11.28 24.08
N ASP A 334 -12.78 11.58 25.12
CA ASP A 334 -12.60 12.82 25.92
C ASP A 334 -11.21 12.89 26.61
N MET A 335 -10.65 11.74 27.03
CA MET A 335 -9.32 11.65 27.65
C MET A 335 -8.18 12.05 26.68
N PHE A 336 -8.34 11.76 25.39
CA PHE A 336 -7.29 11.99 24.39
C PHE A 336 -7.53 13.23 23.52
N LYS A 337 -8.73 13.81 23.51
CA LYS A 337 -9.12 14.91 22.61
C LYS A 337 -8.15 16.09 22.63
N ASP A 338 -7.67 16.49 23.82
CA ASP A 338 -6.77 17.61 24.01
C ASP A 338 -5.41 17.16 24.57
N ALA A 339 -5.12 15.86 24.49
CA ALA A 339 -3.86 15.32 25.01
C ALA A 339 -2.68 15.72 24.12
N GLU A 340 -1.54 16.01 24.75
CA GLU A 340 -0.32 16.38 24.03
C GLU A 340 0.08 15.31 23.02
N GLY A 341 0.46 15.74 21.81
CA GLY A 341 0.90 14.88 20.73
C GLY A 341 -0.24 14.26 19.91
N ILE A 342 -1.50 14.30 20.34
CA ILE A 342 -2.65 13.79 19.59
C ILE A 342 -3.10 14.82 18.53
N ASP A 343 -3.23 14.36 17.29
CA ASP A 343 -3.77 15.12 16.17
C ASP A 343 -5.29 14.90 16.04
N LEU A 344 -5.71 13.65 15.81
CA LEU A 344 -7.13 13.30 15.67
C LEU A 344 -7.51 12.22 16.66
N VAL A 345 -8.77 12.29 17.14
CA VAL A 345 -9.49 11.20 17.79
C VAL A 345 -10.65 10.84 16.86
N ILE A 346 -10.57 9.68 16.22
CA ILE A 346 -11.50 9.24 15.21
C ILE A 346 -12.43 8.19 15.84
N GLU A 347 -13.72 8.50 15.88
CA GLU A 347 -14.76 7.60 16.37
C GLU A 347 -15.36 6.76 15.22
N PRO A 348 -15.99 5.59 15.48
CA PRO A 348 -16.53 4.71 14.44
C PRO A 348 -17.47 5.38 13.43
N LYS A 349 -18.24 6.39 13.86
CA LYS A 349 -19.12 7.17 12.97
C LYS A 349 -18.37 7.92 11.85
N ASP A 350 -17.07 8.14 12.02
CA ASP A 350 -16.20 8.87 11.08
C ASP A 350 -15.29 7.94 10.27
N TYR A 351 -15.26 6.61 10.54
CA TYR A 351 -14.35 5.66 9.89
C TYR A 351 -14.50 5.62 8.38
N ALA A 352 -15.71 5.69 7.86
CA ALA A 352 -15.99 5.72 6.42
C ALA A 352 -15.29 6.89 5.69
N LYS A 353 -15.04 8.03 6.37
CA LYS A 353 -14.29 9.17 5.81
C LYS A 353 -12.83 8.83 5.53
N PHE A 354 -12.31 7.80 6.20
CA PHE A 354 -10.94 7.31 6.08
C PHE A 354 -10.86 5.96 5.38
N GLY A 355 -11.98 5.45 4.84
CA GLY A 355 -12.06 4.16 4.16
C GLY A 355 -11.81 2.96 5.07
N LEU A 356 -12.17 3.06 6.34
CA LEU A 356 -12.04 2.00 7.33
C LEU A 356 -13.39 1.38 7.67
N PRO A 357 -13.46 0.05 7.89
CA PRO A 357 -14.66 -0.58 8.41
C PRO A 357 -14.88 -0.19 9.87
N THR A 358 -16.14 -0.23 10.31
CA THR A 358 -16.44 -0.11 11.73
C THR A 358 -16.16 -1.41 12.48
N PRO A 359 -15.94 -1.40 13.82
CA PRO A 359 -15.57 -2.59 14.58
C PRO A 359 -16.65 -3.70 14.63
N ASP A 360 -17.90 -3.39 14.29
CA ASP A 360 -19.00 -4.35 14.12
C ASP A 360 -18.91 -5.09 12.77
N VAL A 361 -18.34 -4.45 11.74
CA VAL A 361 -18.08 -5.05 10.43
C VAL A 361 -16.76 -5.84 10.43
N ASP A 362 -15.71 -5.27 11.00
CA ASP A 362 -14.42 -5.93 11.14
C ASP A 362 -13.84 -5.72 12.56
N PRO A 363 -13.94 -6.72 13.45
CA PRO A 363 -13.51 -6.59 14.84
C PRO A 363 -11.99 -6.43 15.03
N ARG A 364 -11.21 -6.55 13.95
CA ARG A 364 -9.75 -6.31 13.97
C ARG A 364 -9.43 -4.81 14.01
N VAL A 365 -10.36 -3.93 13.61
CA VAL A 365 -10.22 -2.48 13.79
C VAL A 365 -10.54 -2.10 15.24
N GLY A 366 -9.88 -1.06 15.76
CA GLY A 366 -10.14 -0.51 17.10
C GLY A 366 -11.51 0.13 17.23
N ASP A 367 -12.01 0.24 18.47
CA ASP A 367 -13.23 0.99 18.79
C ASP A 367 -13.01 2.51 18.76
N LEU A 368 -11.76 2.96 18.79
CA LEU A 368 -11.29 4.32 18.55
C LEU A 368 -9.96 4.28 17.82
N ILE A 369 -9.66 5.32 17.05
CA ILE A 369 -8.36 5.52 16.42
C ILE A 369 -7.82 6.89 16.86
N LEU A 370 -6.56 6.90 17.27
CA LEU A 370 -5.83 8.14 17.51
C LEU A 370 -4.77 8.30 16.43
N THR A 371 -4.53 9.53 15.97
CA THR A 371 -3.38 9.87 15.14
C THR A 371 -2.48 10.87 15.87
N ALA A 372 -1.17 10.78 15.62
CA ALA A 372 -0.18 11.64 16.24
C ALA A 372 0.09 12.89 15.38
N LYS A 373 0.45 13.99 16.05
CA LYS A 373 1.03 15.18 15.40
C LYS A 373 2.47 14.89 14.94
N GLU A 374 2.97 15.71 14.04
CA GLU A 374 4.41 15.77 13.73
C GLU A 374 5.24 15.93 15.03
N GLY A 375 6.38 15.26 15.09
CA GLY A 375 7.23 15.21 16.29
C GLY A 375 6.92 14.03 17.22
N TYR A 376 5.82 13.30 17.00
CA TYR A 376 5.37 12.19 17.83
C TYR A 376 5.12 10.93 17.03
N SER A 377 5.27 9.77 17.70
CA SER A 377 4.85 8.45 17.24
C SER A 377 4.24 7.69 18.42
N PHE A 378 3.51 6.60 18.19
CA PHE A 378 2.93 5.82 19.27
C PHE A 378 3.84 4.66 19.73
N SER A 379 3.59 4.19 20.95
CA SER A 379 4.21 3.01 21.54
C SER A 379 3.17 2.20 22.31
N ASP A 380 3.33 0.86 22.34
CA ASP A 380 2.48 -0.04 23.12
C ASP A 380 2.86 -0.06 24.63
N GLY A 381 3.85 0.73 25.06
CA GLY A 381 4.27 0.82 26.45
C GLY A 381 3.14 1.21 27.41
N ALA A 382 3.09 0.54 28.55
CA ALA A 382 2.10 0.79 29.60
C ALA A 382 2.75 1.31 30.90
N ASP A 383 4.07 1.31 30.99
CA ASP A 383 4.85 1.75 32.14
C ASP A 383 5.46 3.14 31.95
N GLY A 384 5.77 3.81 33.06
CA GLY A 384 6.37 5.14 33.05
C GLY A 384 5.35 6.26 32.79
N ASN A 385 5.73 7.25 31.97
CA ASN A 385 4.92 8.43 31.69
C ASN A 385 4.17 8.29 30.36
N TYR A 386 3.10 9.07 30.20
CA TYR A 386 2.33 9.18 28.94
C TYR A 386 3.19 9.54 27.74
N LEU A 387 4.16 10.43 27.92
CA LEU A 387 5.18 10.75 26.92
C LEU A 387 6.53 10.20 27.37
N THR A 388 7.23 9.51 26.43
CA THR A 388 8.62 9.10 26.70
C THR A 388 9.53 10.32 26.82
N PRO A 389 10.73 10.22 27.40
CA PRO A 389 11.75 11.27 27.26
C PRO A 389 11.98 11.60 25.78
N LYS A 390 12.19 12.88 25.50
CA LYS A 390 12.54 13.34 24.16
C LYS A 390 13.94 12.82 23.77
N THR A 391 14.06 12.23 22.59
CA THR A 391 15.35 11.78 22.07
C THR A 391 16.12 12.92 21.40
N GLU A 392 17.44 12.88 21.44
CA GLU A 392 18.29 13.81 20.68
C GLU A 392 18.34 13.42 19.20
N LYS A 393 18.32 12.13 18.91
CA LYS A 393 18.33 11.59 17.56
C LYS A 393 16.94 11.75 16.94
N MET A 394 16.89 12.33 15.74
CA MET A 394 15.71 12.30 14.89
C MET A 394 15.44 10.88 14.44
N LEU A 395 14.19 10.45 14.53
CA LEU A 395 13.70 9.18 14.02
C LEU A 395 12.55 9.48 13.06
N GLY A 396 12.18 8.51 12.24
CA GLY A 396 11.04 8.64 11.35
C GLY A 396 9.95 7.63 11.66
N ALA A 397 8.72 8.01 11.33
CA ALA A 397 7.57 7.15 11.40
C ALA A 397 6.56 7.49 10.30
N HIS A 398 5.81 6.50 9.91
CA HIS A 398 4.58 6.58 9.12
C HIS A 398 3.40 6.03 9.95
N GLY A 399 2.22 5.88 9.36
CA GLY A 399 1.03 5.46 10.10
C GLY A 399 0.18 6.61 10.62
N HIS A 400 0.62 7.86 10.46
CA HIS A 400 -0.11 9.08 10.82
C HIS A 400 -1.35 9.31 9.95
N SER A 401 -2.06 10.40 10.21
CA SER A 401 -3.19 10.81 9.37
C SER A 401 -2.74 11.02 7.91
N PRO A 402 -3.47 10.48 6.91
CA PRO A 402 -3.20 10.74 5.50
C PRO A 402 -3.43 12.20 5.09
N LEU A 403 -3.93 13.03 6.00
CA LEU A 403 -4.12 14.47 5.78
C LEU A 403 -2.84 15.27 6.01
N LEU A 404 -1.82 14.68 6.64
CA LEU A 404 -0.54 15.36 6.85
C LEU A 404 0.22 15.45 5.51
N PRO A 405 0.73 16.63 5.13
CA PRO A 405 1.47 16.79 3.87
C PRO A 405 2.71 15.88 3.75
N GLN A 406 3.35 15.59 4.88
CA GLN A 406 4.55 14.74 4.94
C GLN A 406 4.25 13.27 4.61
N LEU A 407 3.00 12.83 4.77
CA LEU A 407 2.56 11.46 4.47
C LEU A 407 2.14 11.27 3.02
N GLN A 408 2.07 12.34 2.22
CA GLN A 408 1.73 12.23 0.81
C GLN A 408 2.80 11.44 0.07
N ALA A 409 2.36 10.43 -0.65
CA ALA A 409 3.18 9.52 -1.43
C ALA A 409 3.54 10.11 -2.81
N SER A 410 4.53 9.51 -3.45
CA SER A 410 4.99 9.88 -4.79
C SER A 410 4.27 9.10 -5.88
N PHE A 411 4.09 9.73 -7.06
CA PHE A 411 3.58 9.08 -8.26
C PHE A 411 4.25 9.67 -9.50
N MET A 412 4.72 8.78 -10.38
CA MET A 412 5.13 9.12 -11.75
C MET A 412 4.87 7.95 -12.68
N ALA A 413 4.64 8.24 -13.97
CA ALA A 413 4.39 7.25 -15.00
C ALA A 413 5.09 7.66 -16.31
N TRP A 414 5.62 6.67 -17.04
CA TRP A 414 6.34 6.88 -18.28
C TRP A 414 6.15 5.69 -19.23
N GLY A 415 6.20 5.95 -20.53
CA GLY A 415 6.23 4.93 -21.56
C GLY A 415 4.98 4.89 -22.42
N VAL A 416 4.70 3.72 -22.99
CA VAL A 416 3.58 3.54 -23.93
C VAL A 416 2.24 3.81 -23.25
N GLY A 417 1.37 4.57 -23.93
CA GLY A 417 0.05 4.96 -23.43
C GLY A 417 0.08 6.10 -22.40
N ILE A 418 1.27 6.69 -22.10
CA ILE A 418 1.41 7.80 -21.17
C ILE A 418 1.76 9.10 -21.92
N LYS A 419 0.94 10.13 -21.73
CA LYS A 419 1.20 11.47 -22.25
C LYS A 419 2.43 12.10 -21.60
N LYS A 420 3.22 12.83 -22.40
CA LYS A 420 4.43 13.50 -21.93
C LYS A 420 4.15 14.83 -21.25
N GLY A 421 4.88 15.11 -20.18
CA GLY A 421 4.88 16.40 -19.50
C GLY A 421 3.61 16.73 -18.72
N VAL A 422 2.74 15.74 -18.46
CA VAL A 422 1.51 15.95 -17.70
C VAL A 422 1.82 15.98 -16.20
N LYS A 423 1.33 17.02 -15.51
CA LYS A 423 1.43 17.16 -14.07
C LYS A 423 0.03 17.26 -13.46
N LEU A 424 -0.32 16.31 -12.60
CA LEU A 424 -1.54 16.33 -11.81
C LEU A 424 -1.28 17.00 -10.46
N ASP A 425 -2.28 17.68 -9.91
CA ASP A 425 -2.14 18.26 -8.57
C ASP A 425 -2.21 17.18 -7.49
N HIS A 426 -3.34 16.47 -7.42
CA HIS A 426 -3.60 15.46 -6.40
C HIS A 426 -4.27 14.23 -7.01
N ILE A 427 -3.84 13.05 -6.57
CA ILE A 427 -4.47 11.78 -6.84
C ILE A 427 -4.60 10.96 -5.56
N ASP A 428 -5.41 9.92 -5.56
CA ASP A 428 -5.45 8.92 -4.50
C ASP A 428 -4.61 7.68 -4.90
N ASN A 429 -4.02 6.97 -3.94
CA ASN A 429 -3.31 5.72 -4.23
C ASN A 429 -4.23 4.64 -4.84
N LEU A 430 -5.53 4.76 -4.61
CA LEU A 430 -6.58 3.92 -5.21
C LEU A 430 -6.64 4.05 -6.75
N ASP A 431 -6.17 5.15 -7.31
CA ASP A 431 -6.23 5.45 -8.74
C ASP A 431 -5.22 4.65 -9.56
N VAL A 432 -4.21 4.06 -8.91
CA VAL A 432 -3.10 3.36 -9.57
C VAL A 432 -3.57 2.07 -10.25
N ALA A 433 -4.27 1.19 -9.53
CA ALA A 433 -4.72 -0.09 -10.08
C ALA A 433 -5.66 0.06 -11.30
N PRO A 434 -6.75 0.85 -11.25
CA PRO A 434 -7.63 1.01 -12.40
C PRO A 434 -6.95 1.71 -13.59
N THR A 435 -5.98 2.61 -13.35
CA THR A 435 -5.19 3.23 -14.41
C THR A 435 -4.25 2.22 -15.08
N ALA A 436 -3.54 1.42 -14.29
CA ALA A 436 -2.68 0.35 -14.81
C ALA A 436 -3.48 -0.74 -15.55
N ALA A 437 -4.69 -1.05 -15.10
CA ALA A 437 -5.58 -1.97 -15.79
C ALA A 437 -5.92 -1.49 -17.22
N VAL A 438 -6.26 -0.20 -17.38
CA VAL A 438 -6.53 0.38 -18.71
C VAL A 438 -5.31 0.29 -19.63
N LEU A 439 -4.10 0.50 -19.12
CA LEU A 439 -2.86 0.33 -19.89
C LEU A 439 -2.64 -1.12 -20.35
N LEU A 440 -3.18 -2.10 -19.62
CA LEU A 440 -3.19 -3.52 -19.98
C LEU A 440 -4.38 -3.90 -20.89
N GLY A 441 -5.25 -2.96 -21.25
CA GLY A 441 -6.50 -3.24 -21.98
C GLY A 441 -7.57 -3.93 -21.13
N LEU A 442 -7.48 -3.81 -19.79
CA LEU A 442 -8.35 -4.44 -18.82
C LEU A 442 -9.22 -3.42 -18.09
N GLU A 443 -10.28 -3.91 -17.45
CA GLU A 443 -11.15 -3.14 -16.56
C GLU A 443 -11.20 -3.81 -15.19
N MET A 444 -10.93 -3.04 -14.14
CA MET A 444 -11.18 -3.48 -12.76
C MET A 444 -12.57 -3.06 -12.31
N LYS A 445 -13.37 -4.02 -11.82
CA LYS A 445 -14.74 -3.79 -11.35
C LYS A 445 -14.77 -3.53 -9.85
N ASN A 446 -15.77 -2.77 -9.40
CA ASN A 446 -16.01 -2.48 -7.98
C ASN A 446 -14.83 -1.79 -7.26
N VAL A 447 -14.05 -1.01 -8.01
CA VAL A 447 -12.99 -0.17 -7.45
C VAL A 447 -13.53 1.19 -6.99
N GLN A 448 -12.86 1.80 -6.01
CA GLN A 448 -13.19 3.14 -5.51
C GLN A 448 -12.30 4.21 -6.15
N GLY A 449 -11.11 3.81 -6.62
CA GLY A 449 -10.22 4.67 -7.38
C GLY A 449 -10.76 4.95 -8.79
N ARG A 450 -10.30 6.06 -9.38
CA ARG A 450 -10.63 6.45 -10.75
C ARG A 450 -9.48 6.14 -11.72
N VAL A 451 -9.80 6.00 -12.98
CA VAL A 451 -8.78 5.99 -14.04
C VAL A 451 -8.25 7.42 -14.24
N LEU A 452 -6.94 7.60 -14.22
CA LEU A 452 -6.26 8.88 -14.46
C LEU A 452 -6.20 9.18 -15.97
N LYS A 453 -7.36 9.43 -16.57
CA LYS A 453 -7.50 9.66 -18.04
C LYS A 453 -6.66 10.83 -18.54
N GLU A 454 -6.33 11.78 -17.68
CA GLU A 454 -5.54 12.95 -17.98
C GLU A 454 -4.13 12.61 -18.44
N ILE A 455 -3.55 11.51 -17.91
CA ILE A 455 -2.21 11.05 -18.26
C ILE A 455 -2.18 10.01 -19.37
N LEU A 456 -3.33 9.46 -19.79
CA LEU A 456 -3.43 8.43 -20.82
C LEU A 456 -3.55 9.06 -22.22
N GLU A 457 -2.88 8.44 -23.22
CA GLU A 457 -2.95 8.80 -24.64
C GLU A 457 -4.32 8.53 -25.26
#